data_ecc4b41fadd7e28fe7f89541f1ad1739
#
_entry.id   ecc4b41fadd7e28fe7f89541f1ad1739
#
_cell.length_a   1.000
_cell.length_b   1.000
_cell.length_c   1.000
_cell.angle_alpha   90.00
_cell.angle_beta   90.00
_cell.angle_gamma   90.00
#
_symmetry.space_group_name_H-M   'P 1'
#
loop_
_entity.id
_entity.type
_entity.pdbx_description
1 polymer ?
#
loop_
_entity_poly.entity_id
_entity_poly.type
_entity_poly.pdbx_seq_one_letter_code
_entity_poly.pdbx_strand_id
1 'polypeptide(L)'
;VAIPNIIGTTIRSFIFIAAALMGLGVIWLARAYLIGIIVIGIFSYWYFRDFPISKPDSQTFNSYKVYALPVAAASIFGVLKQYSDKIFIGIFWTEYQVGLYFGVQRIALFIGTMALAIEGMLLPAISNLHANKKENEIRTLVHDAERYVALICIPLVAMTIVWSSEIILVFLSKEFLPASNILKILALVALVRVLNRPWSVALRGSDRPDLTSILSILSSILSIILMLILVPKRIPQLGLENLFGLGGEGAAYAVLISEITVGLSLRILSYKYLEILPKSNFFVQMIVATMVGIFMWQVQETITVDRWFELFFMSGLGGLLFLSILLMLGSFTKKDFNFFWETLNPKSMKQYVGEELKRDR
;
A
#
# COMPACT_ATOMS: atom_id res chain seq x y z
N VAL A 1 22.43 -0.43 10.33
CA VAL A 1 21.14 0.27 10.52
C VAL A 1 19.98 -0.71 10.79
N ALA A 2 19.97 -1.94 10.22
CA ALA A 2 18.87 -2.90 10.42
C ALA A 2 18.77 -3.44 11.86
N ILE A 3 19.89 -3.82 12.47
CA ILE A 3 19.93 -4.45 13.80
C ILE A 3 19.36 -3.55 14.90
N PRO A 4 19.79 -2.27 15.07
CA PRO A 4 19.20 -1.37 16.06
C PRO A 4 17.69 -1.17 15.88
N ASN A 5 17.22 -1.08 14.64
CA ASN A 5 15.79 -0.94 14.33
C ASN A 5 14.98 -2.18 14.71
N ILE A 6 15.51 -3.39 14.46
CA ILE A 6 14.86 -4.64 14.85
C ILE A 6 14.72 -4.71 16.36
N ILE A 7 15.82 -4.47 17.11
CA ILE A 7 15.84 -4.51 18.57
C ILE A 7 14.84 -3.49 19.14
N GLY A 8 14.93 -2.23 18.73
CA GLY A 8 14.05 -1.18 19.25
C GLY A 8 12.58 -1.41 18.92
N THR A 9 12.27 -1.95 17.72
CA THR A 9 10.89 -2.29 17.35
C THR A 9 10.37 -3.47 18.15
N THR A 10 11.19 -4.48 18.39
CA THR A 10 10.82 -5.64 19.23
C THR A 10 10.52 -5.22 20.66
N ILE A 11 11.38 -4.42 21.28
CA ILE A 11 11.18 -3.90 22.64
C ILE A 11 9.90 -3.06 22.71
N ARG A 12 9.68 -2.17 21.75
CA ARG A 12 8.46 -1.37 21.66
C ARG A 12 7.20 -2.23 21.58
N SER A 13 7.22 -3.26 20.73
CA SER A 13 6.09 -4.19 20.57
C SER A 13 5.81 -4.95 21.87
N PHE A 14 6.85 -5.37 22.57
CA PHE A 14 6.72 -6.02 23.87
C PHE A 14 6.05 -5.11 24.92
N ILE A 15 6.48 -3.84 24.99
CA ILE A 15 5.89 -2.86 25.90
C ILE A 15 4.44 -2.57 25.54
N PHE A 16 4.09 -2.52 24.23
CA PHE A 16 2.71 -2.35 23.78
C PHE A 16 1.82 -3.50 24.24
N ILE A 17 2.27 -4.75 24.05
CA ILE A 17 1.52 -5.92 24.49
C ILE A 17 1.35 -5.92 26.01
N ALA A 18 2.42 -5.65 26.75
CA ALA A 18 2.36 -5.57 28.21
C ALA A 18 1.39 -4.46 28.68
N ALA A 19 1.47 -3.27 28.10
CA ALA A 19 0.58 -2.16 28.43
C ALA A 19 -0.90 -2.50 28.12
N ALA A 20 -1.18 -3.19 27.03
CA ALA A 20 -2.52 -3.63 26.66
C ALA A 20 -3.06 -4.69 27.65
N LEU A 21 -2.24 -5.70 28.00
CA LEU A 21 -2.62 -6.75 28.94
C LEU A 21 -2.86 -6.22 30.36
N MET A 22 -2.13 -5.17 30.75
CA MET A 22 -2.28 -4.51 32.06
C MET A 22 -3.39 -3.44 32.10
N GLY A 23 -4.10 -3.21 30.98
CA GLY A 23 -5.15 -2.18 30.88
C GLY A 23 -4.64 -0.75 31.02
N LEU A 24 -3.36 -0.51 30.71
CA LEU A 24 -2.74 0.81 30.86
C LEU A 24 -3.22 1.74 29.73
N GLY A 25 -3.52 3.00 30.09
CA GLY A 25 -4.05 3.98 29.14
C GLY A 25 -3.06 4.42 28.05
N VAL A 26 -3.55 5.27 27.13
CA VAL A 26 -2.83 5.76 25.93
C VAL A 26 -1.46 6.38 26.23
N ILE A 27 -1.28 6.96 27.42
CA ILE A 27 0.01 7.53 27.86
C ILE A 27 1.13 6.49 27.86
N TRP A 28 0.83 5.24 28.22
CA TRP A 28 1.82 4.16 28.19
C TRP A 28 2.23 3.76 26.77
N LEU A 29 1.33 3.89 25.81
CA LEU A 29 1.68 3.67 24.41
C LEU A 29 2.67 4.74 23.92
N ALA A 30 2.45 6.01 24.30
CA ALA A 30 3.39 7.09 23.98
C ALA A 30 4.77 6.86 24.64
N ARG A 31 4.79 6.43 25.93
CA ARG A 31 6.04 6.07 26.62
C ARG A 31 6.76 4.92 25.95
N ALA A 32 6.05 3.91 25.45
CA ALA A 32 6.64 2.79 24.72
C ALA A 32 7.33 3.26 23.41
N TYR A 33 6.75 4.24 22.72
CA TYR A 33 7.42 4.87 21.57
C TYR A 33 8.73 5.55 21.97
N LEU A 34 8.73 6.34 23.03
CA LEU A 34 9.92 7.02 23.53
C LEU A 34 11.01 6.04 23.95
N ILE A 35 10.65 5.00 24.69
CA ILE A 35 11.60 3.95 25.10
C ILE A 35 12.20 3.27 23.86
N GLY A 36 11.38 2.90 22.88
CA GLY A 36 11.84 2.29 21.64
C GLY A 36 12.84 3.16 20.87
N ILE A 37 12.57 4.47 20.76
CA ILE A 37 13.47 5.41 20.09
C ILE A 37 14.78 5.59 20.89
N ILE A 38 14.71 5.69 22.21
CA ILE A 38 15.91 5.80 23.07
C ILE A 38 16.78 4.54 22.89
N VAL A 39 16.19 3.36 22.90
CA VAL A 39 16.91 2.10 22.69
C VAL A 39 17.58 2.09 21.32
N ILE A 40 16.87 2.46 20.26
CA ILE A 40 17.46 2.56 18.91
C ILE A 40 18.64 3.54 18.93
N GLY A 41 18.51 4.69 19.57
CA GLY A 41 19.56 5.70 19.70
C GLY A 41 20.80 5.17 20.41
N ILE A 42 20.65 4.49 21.56
CA ILE A 42 21.74 3.90 22.34
C ILE A 42 22.48 2.84 21.51
N PHE A 43 21.74 1.91 20.88
CA PHE A 43 22.34 0.87 20.04
C PHE A 43 23.02 1.45 18.81
N SER A 44 22.43 2.47 18.18
CA SER A 44 23.06 3.15 17.06
C SER A 44 24.34 3.86 17.49
N TYR A 45 24.33 4.57 18.60
CA TYR A 45 25.53 5.20 19.16
C TYR A 45 26.62 4.17 19.46
N TRP A 46 26.27 3.07 20.11
CA TRP A 46 27.23 2.01 20.44
C TRP A 46 27.81 1.36 19.17
N TYR A 47 27.01 1.17 18.12
CA TYR A 47 27.46 0.59 16.86
C TYR A 47 28.37 1.52 16.05
N PHE A 48 28.11 2.84 16.11
CA PHE A 48 28.85 3.84 15.33
C PHE A 48 29.99 4.51 16.11
N ARG A 49 30.16 4.22 17.40
CA ARG A 49 31.19 4.88 18.23
C ARG A 49 32.61 4.70 17.75
N ASP A 50 32.91 3.60 17.05
CA ASP A 50 34.24 3.27 16.57
C ASP A 50 34.55 3.91 15.21
N PHE A 51 33.57 4.60 14.60
CA PHE A 51 33.79 5.36 13.38
C PHE A 51 34.36 6.75 13.72
N PRO A 52 35.43 7.18 13.04
CA PRO A 52 36.02 8.49 13.30
C PRO A 52 35.06 9.61 12.91
N ILE A 53 34.70 10.45 13.88
CA ILE A 53 33.89 11.66 13.64
C ILE A 53 34.84 12.82 13.44
N SER A 54 34.94 13.30 12.22
CA SER A 54 35.71 14.53 11.88
C SER A 54 34.75 15.62 11.41
N LYS A 55 35.17 16.87 11.57
CA LYS A 55 34.42 17.99 10.97
C LYS A 55 34.52 17.88 9.45
N PRO A 56 33.37 17.90 8.72
CA PRO A 56 33.41 17.89 7.28
C PRO A 56 34.10 19.16 6.76
N ASP A 57 34.83 19.03 5.66
CA ASP A 57 35.31 20.19 4.92
C ASP A 57 34.15 20.94 4.28
N SER A 58 34.39 22.22 3.94
CA SER A 58 33.33 23.11 3.43
C SER A 58 32.74 22.62 2.09
N GLN A 59 33.57 21.96 1.27
CA GLN A 59 33.15 21.45 -0.03
C GLN A 59 32.23 20.21 0.13
N THR A 60 32.62 19.24 0.97
CA THR A 60 31.82 18.06 1.29
C THR A 60 30.50 18.44 1.97
N PHE A 61 30.55 19.41 2.89
CA PHE A 61 29.33 19.90 3.54
C PHE A 61 28.35 20.56 2.57
N ASN A 62 28.84 21.38 1.63
CA ASN A 62 28.00 22.00 0.62
C ASN A 62 27.41 20.99 -0.37
N SER A 63 28.19 20.01 -0.81
CA SER A 63 27.71 18.92 -1.67
C SER A 63 26.63 18.12 -0.98
N TYR A 64 26.82 17.76 0.29
CA TYR A 64 25.82 17.08 1.09
C TYR A 64 24.54 17.89 1.26
N LYS A 65 24.66 19.20 1.52
CA LYS A 65 23.53 20.13 1.68
C LYS A 65 22.68 20.22 0.42
N VAL A 66 23.32 20.35 -0.74
CA VAL A 66 22.65 20.41 -2.05
C VAL A 66 21.85 19.12 -2.32
N TYR A 67 22.36 17.97 -1.91
CA TYR A 67 21.65 16.70 -2.04
C TYR A 67 20.59 16.48 -0.96
N ALA A 68 20.92 16.74 0.31
CA ALA A 68 20.07 16.45 1.45
C ALA A 68 18.82 17.34 1.52
N LEU A 69 18.92 18.62 1.12
CA LEU A 69 17.81 19.56 1.23
C LEU A 69 16.59 19.17 0.36
N PRO A 70 16.76 18.82 -0.93
CA PRO A 70 15.66 18.31 -1.75
C PRO A 70 15.06 17.01 -1.22
N VAL A 71 15.91 16.09 -0.72
CA VAL A 71 15.46 14.81 -0.16
C VAL A 71 14.67 15.04 1.13
N ALA A 72 15.12 15.94 2.00
CA ALA A 72 14.40 16.31 3.21
C ALA A 72 13.05 16.97 2.89
N ALA A 73 13.00 17.87 1.93
CA ALA A 73 11.75 18.48 1.47
C ALA A 73 10.77 17.42 0.94
N ALA A 74 11.23 16.54 0.05
CA ALA A 74 10.42 15.43 -0.46
C ALA A 74 9.89 14.52 0.65
N SER A 75 10.70 14.25 1.67
CA SER A 75 10.30 13.45 2.84
C SER A 75 9.21 14.15 3.66
N ILE A 76 9.31 15.45 3.89
CA ILE A 76 8.28 16.26 4.58
C ILE A 76 6.95 16.18 3.83
N PHE A 77 6.95 16.40 2.50
CA PHE A 77 5.74 16.28 1.68
C PHE A 77 5.19 14.85 1.70
N GLY A 78 6.04 13.83 1.71
CA GLY A 78 5.64 12.43 1.86
C GLY A 78 4.91 12.17 3.18
N VAL A 79 5.44 12.68 4.28
CA VAL A 79 4.81 12.58 5.62
C VAL A 79 3.49 13.36 5.66
N LEU A 80 3.44 14.58 5.12
CA LEU A 80 2.20 15.35 5.03
C LEU A 80 1.13 14.59 4.25
N LYS A 81 1.47 14.00 3.10
CA LYS A 81 0.57 13.16 2.31
C LYS A 81 0.07 11.96 3.12
N GLN A 82 0.96 11.31 3.85
CA GLN A 82 0.63 10.09 4.61
C GLN A 82 -0.35 10.33 5.76
N TYR A 83 -0.36 11.54 6.33
CA TYR A 83 -1.19 11.87 7.48
C TYR A 83 -2.28 12.89 7.18
N SER A 84 -2.34 13.44 5.96
CA SER A 84 -3.32 14.47 5.58
C SER A 84 -4.76 14.04 5.83
N ASP A 85 -5.11 12.81 5.51
CA ASP A 85 -6.43 12.24 5.74
C ASP A 85 -6.86 12.34 7.21
N LYS A 86 -6.00 11.96 8.14
CA LYS A 86 -6.26 11.99 9.58
C LYS A 86 -6.29 13.42 10.13
N ILE A 87 -5.40 14.27 9.62
CA ILE A 87 -5.35 15.69 9.99
C ILE A 87 -6.68 16.38 9.59
N PHE A 88 -7.13 16.17 8.35
CA PHE A 88 -8.38 16.75 7.87
C PHE A 88 -9.60 16.24 8.63
N ILE A 89 -9.69 14.93 8.88
CA ILE A 89 -10.77 14.36 9.68
C ILE A 89 -10.72 14.93 11.11
N GLY A 90 -9.54 15.05 11.72
CA GLY A 90 -9.39 15.57 13.09
C GLY A 90 -9.72 17.06 13.21
N ILE A 91 -9.44 17.87 12.18
CA ILE A 91 -9.77 19.32 12.17
C ILE A 91 -11.28 19.55 11.98
N PHE A 92 -11.94 18.82 11.09
CA PHE A 92 -13.32 19.10 10.68
C PHE A 92 -14.37 18.20 11.33
N TRP A 93 -13.93 17.10 11.98
CA TRP A 93 -14.81 16.15 12.66
C TRP A 93 -14.30 15.85 14.08
N THR A 94 -14.39 14.59 14.53
CA THR A 94 -14.05 14.19 15.89
C THR A 94 -12.89 13.19 15.94
N GLU A 95 -12.23 13.08 17.09
CA GLU A 95 -11.18 12.07 17.30
C GLU A 95 -11.73 10.64 17.12
N TYR A 96 -13.00 10.42 17.44
CA TYR A 96 -13.68 9.14 17.20
C TYR A 96 -13.66 8.78 15.71
N GLN A 97 -13.98 9.73 14.83
CA GLN A 97 -13.93 9.53 13.37
C GLN A 97 -12.50 9.26 12.88
N VAL A 98 -11.51 9.92 13.45
CA VAL A 98 -10.09 9.63 13.16
C VAL A 98 -9.75 8.20 13.57
N GLY A 99 -10.20 7.76 14.76
CA GLY A 99 -10.01 6.40 15.25
C GLY A 99 -10.62 5.35 14.33
N LEU A 100 -11.87 5.55 13.91
CA LEU A 100 -12.57 4.69 12.95
C LEU A 100 -11.79 4.56 11.64
N TYR A 101 -11.41 5.69 11.04
CA TYR A 101 -10.66 5.72 9.79
C TYR A 101 -9.31 5.02 9.91
N PHE A 102 -8.55 5.32 10.98
CA PHE A 102 -7.24 4.74 11.24
C PHE A 102 -7.30 3.22 11.44
N GLY A 103 -8.30 2.73 12.18
CA GLY A 103 -8.49 1.29 12.41
C GLY A 103 -8.66 0.51 11.10
N VAL A 104 -9.63 0.92 10.27
CA VAL A 104 -9.90 0.23 9.00
C VAL A 104 -8.83 0.45 7.94
N GLN A 105 -8.11 1.59 8.00
CA GLN A 105 -6.99 1.85 7.10
C GLN A 105 -5.87 0.80 7.28
N ARG A 106 -5.64 0.31 8.50
CA ARG A 106 -4.64 -0.74 8.75
C ARG A 106 -4.96 -2.04 8.04
N ILE A 107 -6.24 -2.40 7.96
CA ILE A 107 -6.70 -3.59 7.22
C ILE A 107 -6.45 -3.39 5.71
N ALA A 108 -6.84 -2.24 5.17
CA ALA A 108 -6.63 -1.94 3.75
C ALA A 108 -5.14 -1.89 3.36
N LEU A 109 -4.26 -1.37 4.23
CA LEU A 109 -2.82 -1.33 4.01
C LEU A 109 -2.19 -2.72 3.88
N PHE A 110 -2.75 -3.74 4.54
CA PHE A 110 -2.27 -5.12 4.42
C PHE A 110 -2.33 -5.61 2.96
N ILE A 111 -3.38 -5.26 2.22
CA ILE A 111 -3.50 -5.57 0.78
C ILE A 111 -2.33 -4.94 0.00
N GLY A 112 -1.97 -3.70 0.36
CA GLY A 112 -0.88 -2.95 -0.28
C GLY A 112 0.52 -3.53 -0.05
N THR A 113 0.74 -4.28 1.03
CA THR A 113 2.07 -4.85 1.33
C THR A 113 2.54 -5.87 0.29
N MET A 114 1.61 -6.57 -0.36
CA MET A 114 1.94 -7.50 -1.45
C MET A 114 2.63 -6.83 -2.63
N ALA A 115 2.29 -5.56 -2.90
CA ALA A 115 2.91 -4.80 -3.98
C ALA A 115 4.37 -4.43 -3.72
N LEU A 116 4.78 -4.32 -2.46
CA LEU A 116 6.17 -3.97 -2.09
C LEU A 116 7.15 -5.07 -2.48
N ALA A 117 6.76 -6.33 -2.33
CA ALA A 117 7.60 -7.46 -2.74
C ALA A 117 7.87 -7.45 -4.25
N ILE A 118 6.84 -7.15 -5.05
CA ILE A 118 6.94 -7.06 -6.51
C ILE A 118 7.83 -5.89 -6.92
N GLU A 119 7.70 -4.74 -6.27
CA GLU A 119 8.53 -3.56 -6.55
C GLU A 119 10.02 -3.86 -6.34
N GLY A 120 10.37 -4.56 -5.25
CA GLY A 120 11.75 -4.93 -4.93
C GLY A 120 12.42 -5.79 -6.00
N MET A 121 11.66 -6.66 -6.67
CA MET A 121 12.15 -7.54 -7.74
C MET A 121 12.12 -6.85 -9.12
N LEU A 122 11.08 -6.07 -9.38
CA LEU A 122 10.82 -5.48 -10.69
C LEU A 122 11.78 -4.35 -11.03
N LEU A 123 12.15 -3.52 -10.07
CA LEU A 123 13.00 -2.34 -10.31
C LEU A 123 14.41 -2.71 -10.82
N PRO A 124 15.16 -3.64 -10.20
CA PRO A 124 16.46 -4.08 -10.73
C PRO A 124 16.34 -4.74 -12.09
N ALA A 125 15.29 -5.56 -12.31
CA ALA A 125 15.06 -6.23 -13.58
C ALA A 125 14.83 -5.24 -14.72
N ILE A 126 13.97 -4.23 -14.53
CA ILE A 126 13.70 -3.19 -15.55
C ILE A 126 14.96 -2.35 -15.79
N SER A 127 15.70 -1.95 -14.75
CA SER A 127 16.93 -1.18 -14.91
C SER A 127 17.99 -1.94 -15.72
N ASN A 128 18.11 -3.25 -15.50
CA ASN A 128 19.01 -4.10 -16.29
C ASN A 128 18.57 -4.20 -17.76
N LEU A 129 17.28 -4.42 -18.00
CA LEU A 129 16.73 -4.49 -19.35
C LEU A 129 16.88 -3.16 -20.11
N HIS A 130 16.68 -2.05 -19.40
CA HIS A 130 16.86 -0.70 -19.97
C HIS A 130 18.31 -0.42 -20.34
N ALA A 131 19.27 -0.75 -19.47
CA ALA A 131 20.69 -0.62 -19.76
C ALA A 131 21.11 -1.45 -21.00
N ASN A 132 20.46 -2.60 -21.23
CA ASN A 132 20.70 -3.47 -22.40
C ASN A 132 19.81 -3.11 -23.62
N LYS A 133 19.03 -2.01 -23.57
CA LYS A 133 18.13 -1.54 -24.65
C LYS A 133 17.06 -2.57 -25.07
N LYS A 134 16.59 -3.40 -24.13
CA LYS A 134 15.62 -4.47 -24.36
C LYS A 134 14.19 -4.01 -24.05
N GLU A 135 13.71 -2.99 -24.75
CA GLU A 135 12.42 -2.35 -24.47
C GLU A 135 11.21 -3.30 -24.58
N ASN A 136 11.22 -4.24 -25.52
CA ASN A 136 10.14 -5.22 -25.67
C ASN A 136 10.02 -6.16 -24.46
N GLU A 137 11.16 -6.51 -23.84
CA GLU A 137 11.18 -7.32 -22.63
C GLU A 137 10.63 -6.52 -21.43
N ILE A 138 10.91 -5.21 -21.35
CA ILE A 138 10.33 -4.30 -20.34
C ILE A 138 8.80 -4.27 -20.48
N ARG A 139 8.28 -4.09 -21.69
CA ARG A 139 6.82 -4.08 -21.97
C ARG A 139 6.15 -5.37 -21.48
N THR A 140 6.74 -6.52 -21.84
CA THR A 140 6.23 -7.83 -21.43
C THR A 140 6.25 -7.96 -19.90
N LEU A 141 7.36 -7.60 -19.26
CA LEU A 141 7.56 -7.73 -17.83
C LEU A 141 6.54 -6.87 -17.03
N VAL A 142 6.28 -5.64 -17.49
CA VAL A 142 5.29 -4.74 -16.85
C VAL A 142 3.87 -5.32 -16.94
N HIS A 143 3.50 -5.86 -18.10
CA HIS A 143 2.19 -6.49 -18.29
C HIS A 143 2.02 -7.75 -17.44
N ASP A 144 3.06 -8.59 -17.39
CA ASP A 144 3.02 -9.81 -16.59
C ASP A 144 2.94 -9.46 -15.11
N ALA A 145 3.71 -8.47 -14.64
CA ALA A 145 3.65 -7.99 -13.27
C ALA A 145 2.25 -7.42 -12.92
N GLU A 146 1.66 -6.56 -13.78
CA GLU A 146 0.30 -6.04 -13.57
C GLU A 146 -0.72 -7.17 -13.51
N ARG A 147 -0.62 -8.15 -14.42
CA ARG A 147 -1.51 -9.30 -14.51
C ARG A 147 -1.45 -10.18 -13.25
N TYR A 148 -0.26 -10.54 -12.78
CA TYR A 148 -0.12 -11.39 -11.59
C TYR A 148 -0.56 -10.68 -10.32
N VAL A 149 -0.25 -9.39 -10.20
CA VAL A 149 -0.75 -8.57 -9.09
C VAL A 149 -2.27 -8.51 -9.10
N ALA A 150 -2.86 -8.29 -10.26
CA ALA A 150 -4.31 -8.22 -10.43
C ALA A 150 -4.99 -9.55 -10.08
N LEU A 151 -4.43 -10.70 -10.48
CA LEU A 151 -4.94 -12.03 -10.17
C LEU A 151 -5.08 -12.29 -8.66
N ILE A 152 -4.16 -11.73 -7.85
CA ILE A 152 -4.19 -11.90 -6.39
C ILE A 152 -5.03 -10.81 -5.73
N CYS A 153 -4.81 -9.54 -6.10
CA CYS A 153 -5.37 -8.42 -5.36
C CYS A 153 -6.83 -8.13 -5.72
N ILE A 154 -7.28 -8.40 -6.94
CA ILE A 154 -8.67 -8.16 -7.34
C ILE A 154 -9.66 -9.03 -6.52
N PRO A 155 -9.51 -10.36 -6.45
CA PRO A 155 -10.41 -11.18 -5.64
C PRO A 155 -10.30 -10.86 -4.14
N LEU A 156 -9.10 -10.56 -3.64
CA LEU A 156 -8.91 -10.17 -2.25
C LEU A 156 -9.68 -8.88 -1.90
N VAL A 157 -9.62 -7.88 -2.77
CA VAL A 157 -10.37 -6.63 -2.60
C VAL A 157 -11.87 -6.85 -2.75
N ALA A 158 -12.31 -7.65 -3.73
CA ALA A 158 -13.72 -8.00 -3.88
C ALA A 158 -14.28 -8.64 -2.63
N MET A 159 -13.56 -9.61 -2.04
CA MET A 159 -13.97 -10.25 -0.78
C MET A 159 -13.91 -9.26 0.40
N THR A 160 -12.93 -8.35 0.44
CA THR A 160 -12.88 -7.31 1.47
C THR A 160 -14.08 -6.36 1.38
N ILE A 161 -14.57 -6.06 0.19
CA ILE A 161 -15.76 -5.23 -0.02
C ILE A 161 -17.02 -5.96 0.44
N VAL A 162 -17.18 -7.21 0.04
CA VAL A 162 -18.34 -8.05 0.41
C VAL A 162 -18.39 -8.22 1.92
N TRP A 163 -17.32 -8.73 2.53
CA TRP A 163 -17.27 -9.08 3.95
C TRP A 163 -16.74 -7.95 4.84
N SER A 164 -16.93 -6.69 4.44
CA SER A 164 -16.34 -5.54 5.16
C SER A 164 -16.79 -5.43 6.62
N SER A 165 -18.04 -5.72 6.91
CA SER A 165 -18.60 -5.66 8.28
C SER A 165 -18.07 -6.82 9.14
N GLU A 166 -18.02 -8.01 8.60
CA GLU A 166 -17.51 -9.22 9.26
C GLU A 166 -16.00 -9.12 9.52
N ILE A 167 -15.24 -8.59 8.56
CA ILE A 167 -13.82 -8.28 8.74
C ILE A 167 -13.62 -7.33 9.92
N ILE A 168 -14.43 -6.30 10.02
CA ILE A 168 -14.36 -5.34 11.13
C ILE A 168 -14.71 -6.04 12.46
N LEU A 169 -15.77 -6.86 12.50
CA LEU A 169 -16.16 -7.58 13.70
C LEU A 169 -15.09 -8.57 14.18
N VAL A 170 -14.44 -9.26 13.26
CA VAL A 170 -13.41 -10.26 13.54
C VAL A 170 -12.09 -9.62 13.98
N PHE A 171 -11.64 -8.56 13.31
CA PHE A 171 -10.29 -7.99 13.53
C PHE A 171 -10.27 -6.75 14.42
N LEU A 172 -11.37 -6.04 14.57
CA LEU A 172 -11.47 -4.85 15.41
C LEU A 172 -12.50 -5.06 16.52
N SER A 173 -13.66 -4.40 16.43
CA SER A 173 -14.77 -4.56 17.36
C SER A 173 -16.06 -3.99 16.75
N LYS A 174 -17.21 -4.23 17.42
CA LYS A 174 -18.50 -3.66 17.00
C LYS A 174 -18.51 -2.14 16.91
N GLU A 175 -17.68 -1.46 17.68
CA GLU A 175 -17.55 0.00 17.68
C GLU A 175 -17.03 0.56 16.36
N PHE A 176 -16.31 -0.26 15.58
CA PHE A 176 -15.75 0.11 14.27
C PHE A 176 -16.70 -0.18 13.10
N LEU A 177 -17.87 -0.80 13.31
CA LEU A 177 -18.84 -1.07 12.25
C LEU A 177 -19.24 0.15 11.41
N PRO A 178 -19.40 1.37 11.99
CA PRO A 178 -19.69 2.56 11.18
C PRO A 178 -18.63 2.88 10.12
N ALA A 179 -17.42 2.29 10.21
CA ALA A 179 -16.36 2.46 9.24
C ALA A 179 -16.38 1.42 8.09
N SER A 180 -17.41 0.58 7.98
CA SER A 180 -17.48 -0.46 6.92
C SER A 180 -17.40 0.13 5.51
N ASN A 181 -18.08 1.23 5.25
CA ASN A 181 -18.00 1.93 3.96
C ASN A 181 -16.61 2.52 3.72
N ILE A 182 -15.97 3.06 4.75
CA ILE A 182 -14.58 3.56 4.67
C ILE A 182 -13.64 2.42 4.27
N LEU A 183 -13.80 1.23 4.88
CA LEU A 183 -13.00 0.05 4.53
C LEU A 183 -13.17 -0.36 3.07
N LYS A 184 -14.41 -0.37 2.55
CA LYS A 184 -14.71 -0.66 1.13
C LYS A 184 -13.95 0.28 0.19
N ILE A 185 -14.01 1.59 0.48
CA ILE A 185 -13.34 2.61 -0.35
C ILE A 185 -11.82 2.46 -0.24
N LEU A 186 -11.28 2.26 0.96
CA LEU A 186 -9.84 2.08 1.17
C LEU A 186 -9.31 0.77 0.56
N ALA A 187 -10.12 -0.28 0.48
CA ALA A 187 -9.76 -1.50 -0.27
C ALA A 187 -9.62 -1.21 -1.78
N LEU A 188 -10.50 -0.39 -2.36
CA LEU A 188 -10.35 0.09 -3.74
C LEU A 188 -9.09 0.96 -3.90
N VAL A 189 -8.80 1.84 -2.94
CA VAL A 189 -7.55 2.61 -2.93
C VAL A 189 -6.34 1.69 -2.97
N ALA A 190 -6.33 0.64 -2.14
CA ALA A 190 -5.25 -0.33 -2.10
C ALA A 190 -5.10 -1.05 -3.45
N LEU A 191 -6.21 -1.47 -4.07
CA LEU A 191 -6.20 -2.08 -5.40
C LEU A 191 -5.57 -1.16 -6.45
N VAL A 192 -6.04 0.08 -6.54
CA VAL A 192 -5.53 1.04 -7.52
C VAL A 192 -4.04 1.30 -7.31
N ARG A 193 -3.59 1.45 -6.07
CA ARG A 193 -2.16 1.60 -5.74
C ARG A 193 -1.32 0.43 -6.19
N VAL A 194 -1.78 -0.79 -5.92
CA VAL A 194 -1.07 -2.01 -6.27
C VAL A 194 -0.96 -2.15 -7.80
N LEU A 195 -2.03 -1.86 -8.54
CA LEU A 195 -2.06 -1.88 -10.00
C LEU A 195 -1.21 -0.77 -10.65
N ASN A 196 -1.00 0.33 -9.96
CA ASN A 196 -0.15 1.43 -10.42
C ASN A 196 1.35 1.16 -10.23
N ARG A 197 1.72 0.22 -9.33
CA ARG A 197 3.13 -0.06 -9.00
C ARG A 197 3.98 -0.50 -10.20
N PRO A 198 3.60 -1.50 -11.02
CA PRO A 198 4.40 -1.91 -12.17
C PRO A 198 4.70 -0.76 -13.13
N TRP A 199 3.72 0.10 -13.40
CA TRP A 199 3.84 1.26 -14.28
C TRP A 199 4.77 2.34 -13.71
N SER A 200 4.67 2.59 -12.40
CA SER A 200 5.57 3.51 -11.70
C SER A 200 7.02 3.00 -11.69
N VAL A 201 7.19 1.69 -11.47
CA VAL A 201 8.52 1.05 -11.48
C VAL A 201 9.10 1.05 -12.89
N ALA A 202 8.28 0.86 -13.94
CA ALA A 202 8.72 0.94 -15.33
C ALA A 202 9.37 2.29 -15.64
N LEU A 203 8.72 3.39 -15.29
CA LEU A 203 9.28 4.74 -15.51
C LEU A 203 10.56 4.96 -14.70
N ARG A 204 10.59 4.57 -13.41
CA ARG A 204 11.78 4.74 -12.56
C ARG A 204 12.96 3.90 -13.03
N GLY A 205 12.72 2.66 -13.40
CA GLY A 205 13.75 1.75 -13.90
C GLY A 205 14.25 2.09 -15.30
N SER A 206 13.54 2.96 -16.04
CA SER A 206 13.91 3.47 -17.35
C SER A 206 14.41 4.93 -17.30
N ASP A 207 15.10 5.29 -16.22
CA ASP A 207 15.74 6.60 -15.99
C ASP A 207 14.78 7.80 -16.02
N ARG A 208 13.50 7.61 -15.65
CA ARG A 208 12.50 8.67 -15.56
C ARG A 208 11.87 8.79 -14.15
N PRO A 209 12.67 8.84 -13.07
CA PRO A 209 12.14 9.03 -11.71
C PRO A 209 11.52 10.42 -11.51
N ASP A 210 11.93 11.42 -12.32
CA ASP A 210 11.37 12.77 -12.36
C ASP A 210 9.87 12.76 -12.57
N LEU A 211 9.37 11.97 -13.55
CA LEU A 211 7.95 11.88 -13.88
C LEU A 211 7.13 11.29 -12.71
N THR A 212 7.62 10.24 -12.09
CA THR A 212 6.94 9.63 -10.94
C THR A 212 6.92 10.54 -9.71
N SER A 213 7.98 11.33 -9.51
CA SER A 213 8.06 12.32 -8.44
C SER A 213 7.07 13.47 -8.64
N ILE A 214 6.98 14.02 -9.86
CA ILE A 214 6.00 15.05 -10.22
C ILE A 214 4.58 14.53 -10.02
N LEU A 215 4.26 13.32 -10.50
CA LEU A 215 2.94 12.72 -10.30
C LEU A 215 2.60 12.53 -8.81
N SER A 216 3.58 12.15 -7.99
CA SER A 216 3.38 12.03 -6.54
C SER A 216 3.03 13.36 -5.89
N ILE A 217 3.69 14.45 -6.28
CA ILE A 217 3.40 15.82 -5.80
C ILE A 217 2.01 16.26 -6.26
N LEU A 218 1.70 16.13 -7.55
CA LEU A 218 0.39 16.49 -8.10
C LEU A 218 -0.75 15.69 -7.45
N SER A 219 -0.54 14.40 -7.22
CA SER A 219 -1.49 13.56 -6.48
C SER A 219 -1.71 14.05 -5.06
N SER A 220 -0.66 14.50 -4.38
CA SER A 220 -0.77 15.01 -3.02
C SER A 220 -1.60 16.30 -2.98
N ILE A 221 -1.32 17.22 -3.90
CA ILE A 221 -2.07 18.47 -4.04
C ILE A 221 -3.54 18.19 -4.38
N LEU A 222 -3.80 17.32 -5.35
CA LEU A 222 -5.15 16.94 -5.73
C LEU A 222 -5.91 16.28 -4.56
N SER A 223 -5.26 15.38 -3.82
CA SER A 223 -5.86 14.74 -2.65
C SER A 223 -6.23 15.75 -1.57
N ILE A 224 -5.34 16.74 -1.29
CA ILE A 224 -5.61 17.80 -0.31
C ILE A 224 -6.78 18.68 -0.76
N ILE A 225 -6.81 19.09 -2.02
CA ILE A 225 -7.92 19.90 -2.57
C ILE A 225 -9.24 19.13 -2.44
N LEU A 226 -9.26 17.86 -2.83
CA LEU A 226 -10.46 17.04 -2.70
C LEU A 226 -10.86 16.80 -1.24
N MET A 227 -9.91 16.65 -0.32
CA MET A 227 -10.21 16.56 1.12
C MET A 227 -10.84 17.85 1.66
N LEU A 228 -10.38 19.03 1.22
CA LEU A 228 -11.00 20.32 1.58
C LEU A 228 -12.47 20.44 1.13
N ILE A 229 -12.82 19.76 0.05
CA ILE A 229 -14.19 19.82 -0.52
C ILE A 229 -15.08 18.71 0.10
N LEU A 230 -14.54 17.48 0.22
CA LEU A 230 -15.34 16.30 0.56
C LEU A 230 -15.48 16.05 2.06
N VAL A 231 -14.47 16.40 2.87
CA VAL A 231 -14.44 16.08 4.30
C VAL A 231 -15.34 17.02 5.12
N PRO A 232 -15.21 18.36 5.05
CA PRO A 232 -15.97 19.27 5.89
C PRO A 232 -17.40 19.47 5.40
N LYS A 233 -18.30 19.86 6.31
CA LYS A 233 -19.65 20.38 5.97
C LYS A 233 -19.59 21.86 5.60
N ARG A 234 -18.71 22.61 6.26
CA ARG A 234 -18.53 24.04 6.09
C ARG A 234 -17.10 24.44 6.49
N ILE A 235 -16.59 25.48 5.89
CA ILE A 235 -15.32 26.13 6.27
C ILE A 235 -15.62 27.63 6.42
N PRO A 236 -16.04 28.09 7.61
CA PRO A 236 -16.43 29.48 7.82
C PRO A 236 -15.34 30.49 7.49
N GLN A 237 -14.06 30.15 7.74
CA GLN A 237 -12.90 31.01 7.47
C GLN A 237 -12.73 31.33 5.97
N LEU A 238 -13.28 30.48 5.08
CA LEU A 238 -13.23 30.66 3.62
C LEU A 238 -14.59 31.06 3.04
N GLY A 239 -15.61 31.28 3.88
CA GLY A 239 -16.97 31.59 3.41
C GLY A 239 -17.67 30.42 2.69
N LEU A 240 -17.20 29.18 2.87
CA LEU A 240 -17.75 27.99 2.23
C LEU A 240 -18.71 27.28 3.18
N GLU A 241 -20.02 27.35 2.89
CA GLU A 241 -21.04 26.83 3.82
C GLU A 241 -21.70 25.51 3.38
N ASN A 242 -21.68 25.18 2.09
CA ASN A 242 -22.35 23.99 1.55
C ASN A 242 -21.36 23.03 0.90
N LEU A 243 -20.53 22.37 1.72
CA LEU A 243 -19.61 21.32 1.29
C LEU A 243 -20.22 19.94 1.56
N PHE A 244 -19.60 18.89 1.03
CA PHE A 244 -20.16 17.52 1.05
C PHE A 244 -20.31 16.93 2.47
N GLY A 245 -19.41 17.24 3.39
CA GLY A 245 -19.51 16.79 4.79
C GLY A 245 -19.42 15.28 4.99
N LEU A 246 -18.67 14.58 4.15
CA LEU A 246 -18.56 13.12 4.16
C LEU A 246 -17.60 12.57 5.23
N GLY A 247 -16.85 13.44 5.93
CA GLY A 247 -15.95 13.00 6.99
C GLY A 247 -14.89 12.00 6.52
N GLY A 248 -14.78 10.86 7.21
CA GLY A 248 -13.85 9.81 6.88
C GLY A 248 -14.05 9.18 5.49
N GLU A 249 -15.31 9.04 5.04
CA GLU A 249 -15.61 8.58 3.68
C GLU A 249 -15.10 9.59 2.64
N GLY A 250 -15.28 10.90 2.90
CA GLY A 250 -14.79 11.97 2.04
C GLY A 250 -13.27 11.94 1.89
N ALA A 251 -12.53 11.68 2.98
CA ALA A 251 -11.08 11.50 2.93
C ALA A 251 -10.69 10.27 2.09
N ALA A 252 -11.40 9.15 2.25
CA ALA A 252 -11.16 7.94 1.47
C ALA A 252 -11.45 8.14 -0.03
N TYR A 253 -12.54 8.83 -0.40
CA TYR A 253 -12.83 9.19 -1.79
C TYR A 253 -11.80 10.15 -2.38
N ALA A 254 -11.33 11.15 -1.62
CA ALA A 254 -10.30 12.08 -2.07
C ALA A 254 -9.01 11.33 -2.45
N VAL A 255 -8.60 10.36 -1.62
CA VAL A 255 -7.45 9.50 -1.90
C VAL A 255 -7.71 8.60 -3.11
N LEU A 256 -8.89 7.99 -3.22
CA LEU A 256 -9.25 7.11 -4.33
C LEU A 256 -9.18 7.83 -5.68
N ILE A 257 -9.82 8.99 -5.78
CA ILE A 257 -9.84 9.80 -7.00
C ILE A 257 -8.41 10.21 -7.39
N SER A 258 -7.60 10.63 -6.41
CA SER A 258 -6.20 10.99 -6.63
C SER A 258 -5.38 9.81 -7.16
N GLU A 259 -5.53 8.60 -6.59
CA GLU A 259 -4.80 7.42 -7.03
C GLU A 259 -5.25 6.91 -8.41
N ILE A 260 -6.54 7.06 -8.75
CA ILE A 260 -7.04 6.78 -10.11
C ILE A 260 -6.42 7.77 -11.11
N THR A 261 -6.37 9.05 -10.78
CA THR A 261 -5.76 10.09 -11.64
C THR A 261 -4.28 9.80 -11.87
N VAL A 262 -3.55 9.41 -10.83
CA VAL A 262 -2.15 8.96 -10.97
C VAL A 262 -2.05 7.74 -11.88
N GLY A 263 -2.92 6.75 -11.69
CA GLY A 263 -2.93 5.53 -12.49
C GLY A 263 -3.13 5.79 -13.98
N LEU A 264 -4.07 6.66 -14.32
CA LEU A 264 -4.28 7.10 -15.70
C LEU A 264 -3.06 7.84 -16.25
N SER A 265 -2.50 8.76 -15.47
CA SER A 265 -1.31 9.52 -15.86
C SER A 265 -0.08 8.63 -16.06
N LEU A 266 0.14 7.64 -15.19
CA LEU A 266 1.22 6.67 -15.32
C LEU A 266 1.10 5.88 -16.63
N ARG A 267 -0.10 5.44 -17.00
CA ARG A 267 -0.32 4.70 -18.26
C ARG A 267 -0.08 5.57 -19.49
N ILE A 268 -0.55 6.83 -19.46
CA ILE A 268 -0.30 7.80 -20.54
C ILE A 268 1.20 8.08 -20.70
N LEU A 269 1.92 8.31 -19.59
CA LEU A 269 3.35 8.56 -19.63
C LEU A 269 4.15 7.32 -20.05
N SER A 270 3.77 6.13 -19.57
CA SER A 270 4.41 4.90 -19.98
C SER A 270 4.18 4.60 -21.46
N TYR A 271 3.01 4.93 -22.00
CA TYR A 271 2.79 4.88 -23.45
C TYR A 271 3.69 5.87 -24.21
N LYS A 272 3.76 7.12 -23.75
CA LYS A 272 4.54 8.17 -24.41
C LYS A 272 6.05 7.91 -24.44
N TYR A 273 6.60 7.36 -23.34
CA TYR A 273 8.05 7.23 -23.17
C TYR A 273 8.58 5.80 -23.37
N LEU A 274 7.76 4.79 -23.16
CA LEU A 274 8.14 3.38 -23.23
C LEU A 274 7.30 2.59 -24.26
N GLU A 275 6.32 3.25 -24.90
CA GLU A 275 5.36 2.67 -25.83
C GLU A 275 4.61 1.44 -25.27
N ILE A 276 4.36 1.43 -23.95
CA ILE A 276 3.63 0.36 -23.28
C ILE A 276 2.14 0.66 -23.37
N LEU A 277 1.41 -0.17 -24.12
CA LEU A 277 -0.06 -0.07 -24.24
C LEU A 277 -0.75 -0.90 -23.16
N PRO A 278 -1.84 -0.41 -22.52
CA PRO A 278 -2.61 -1.22 -21.59
C PRO A 278 -3.19 -2.46 -22.30
N LYS A 279 -3.04 -3.65 -21.71
CA LYS A 279 -3.65 -4.88 -22.23
C LYS A 279 -5.02 -5.13 -21.62
N SER A 280 -5.94 -5.72 -22.40
CA SER A 280 -7.33 -5.94 -22.02
C SER A 280 -7.58 -7.00 -20.93
N ASN A 281 -6.61 -7.83 -20.61
CA ASN A 281 -6.79 -8.94 -19.64
C ASN A 281 -7.22 -8.47 -18.23
N PHE A 282 -6.83 -7.26 -17.86
CA PHE A 282 -7.26 -6.63 -16.62
C PHE A 282 -8.79 -6.44 -16.54
N PHE A 283 -9.43 -6.03 -17.64
CA PHE A 283 -10.89 -5.82 -17.67
C PHE A 283 -11.66 -7.12 -17.44
N VAL A 284 -11.18 -8.24 -18.02
CA VAL A 284 -11.80 -9.55 -17.80
C VAL A 284 -11.75 -9.94 -16.33
N GLN A 285 -10.59 -9.73 -15.66
CA GLN A 285 -10.45 -10.01 -14.24
C GLN A 285 -11.39 -9.16 -13.39
N MET A 286 -11.55 -7.87 -13.72
CA MET A 286 -12.48 -6.97 -13.02
C MET A 286 -13.94 -7.40 -13.19
N ILE A 287 -14.36 -7.78 -14.40
CA ILE A 287 -15.71 -8.26 -14.65
C ILE A 287 -15.99 -9.54 -13.86
N VAL A 288 -15.09 -10.51 -13.92
CA VAL A 288 -15.24 -11.78 -13.20
C VAL A 288 -15.29 -11.55 -11.68
N ALA A 289 -14.42 -10.68 -11.14
CA ALA A 289 -14.43 -10.35 -9.72
C ALA A 289 -15.74 -9.65 -9.29
N THR A 290 -16.30 -8.79 -10.13
CA THR A 290 -17.59 -8.15 -9.87
C THR A 290 -18.70 -9.19 -9.86
N MET A 291 -18.73 -10.13 -10.81
CA MET A 291 -19.73 -11.22 -10.84
C MET A 291 -19.64 -12.11 -9.61
N VAL A 292 -18.44 -12.54 -9.25
CA VAL A 292 -18.20 -13.35 -8.05
C VAL A 292 -18.55 -12.55 -6.79
N GLY A 293 -18.20 -11.27 -6.74
CA GLY A 293 -18.54 -10.38 -5.63
C GLY A 293 -20.05 -10.24 -5.42
N ILE A 294 -20.83 -10.06 -6.50
CA ILE A 294 -22.30 -10.00 -6.43
C ILE A 294 -22.85 -11.35 -5.94
N PHE A 295 -22.34 -12.46 -6.45
CA PHE A 295 -22.75 -13.78 -5.99
C PHE A 295 -22.45 -13.99 -4.51
N MET A 296 -21.25 -13.67 -4.06
CA MET A 296 -20.86 -13.80 -2.65
C MET A 296 -21.63 -12.83 -1.73
N TRP A 297 -22.04 -11.68 -2.23
CA TRP A 297 -22.92 -10.77 -1.49
C TRP A 297 -24.30 -11.39 -1.26
N GLN A 298 -24.89 -12.07 -2.26
CA GLN A 298 -26.14 -12.82 -2.07
C GLN A 298 -26.00 -13.97 -1.07
N VAL A 299 -24.83 -14.64 -1.07
CA VAL A 299 -24.51 -15.68 -0.08
C VAL A 299 -24.43 -15.08 1.32
N GLN A 300 -23.83 -13.90 1.48
CA GLN A 300 -23.73 -13.18 2.77
C GLN A 300 -25.09 -12.90 3.40
N GLU A 301 -26.12 -12.61 2.60
CA GLU A 301 -27.49 -12.38 3.12
C GLU A 301 -28.11 -13.66 3.72
N THR A 302 -27.64 -14.83 3.33
CA THR A 302 -28.18 -16.13 3.78
C THR A 302 -27.34 -16.81 4.87
N ILE A 303 -26.04 -16.51 4.94
CA ILE A 303 -25.09 -17.13 5.85
C ILE A 303 -24.47 -16.08 6.76
N THR A 304 -24.69 -16.20 8.07
CA THR A 304 -24.02 -15.38 9.07
C THR A 304 -22.59 -15.87 9.29
N VAL A 305 -21.61 -14.97 9.23
CA VAL A 305 -20.19 -15.28 9.45
C VAL A 305 -19.75 -14.54 10.72
N ASP A 306 -19.62 -15.30 11.82
CA ASP A 306 -19.30 -14.74 13.13
C ASP A 306 -17.85 -15.04 13.56
N ARG A 307 -17.20 -16.01 12.92
CA ARG A 307 -15.89 -16.50 13.32
C ARG A 307 -14.84 -16.26 12.22
N TRP A 308 -13.61 -16.00 12.64
CA TRP A 308 -12.51 -15.71 11.73
C TRP A 308 -12.26 -16.82 10.69
N PHE A 309 -12.40 -18.10 11.06
CA PHE A 309 -12.18 -19.22 10.12
C PHE A 309 -13.31 -19.35 9.08
N GLU A 310 -14.54 -19.00 9.43
CA GLU A 310 -15.69 -18.96 8.50
C GLU A 310 -15.46 -17.86 7.45
N LEU A 311 -14.95 -16.70 7.89
CA LEU A 311 -14.58 -15.60 7.00
C LEU A 311 -13.50 -16.00 6.01
N PHE A 312 -12.43 -16.68 6.49
CA PHE A 312 -11.37 -17.18 5.62
C PHE A 312 -11.88 -18.26 4.65
N PHE A 313 -12.73 -19.16 5.12
CA PHE A 313 -13.32 -20.21 4.29
C PHE A 313 -14.20 -19.62 3.18
N MET A 314 -15.11 -18.71 3.51
CA MET A 314 -15.98 -18.04 2.53
C MET A 314 -15.21 -17.18 1.55
N SER A 315 -14.21 -16.42 2.02
CA SER A 315 -13.32 -15.65 1.15
C SER A 315 -12.50 -16.56 0.23
N GLY A 316 -12.04 -17.69 0.74
CA GLY A 316 -11.34 -18.73 -0.03
C GLY A 316 -12.22 -19.35 -1.12
N LEU A 317 -13.49 -19.65 -0.81
CA LEU A 317 -14.47 -20.12 -1.80
C LEU A 317 -14.68 -19.07 -2.91
N GLY A 318 -14.84 -17.80 -2.56
CA GLY A 318 -14.95 -16.71 -3.53
C GLY A 318 -13.70 -16.61 -4.42
N GLY A 319 -12.52 -16.74 -3.84
CA GLY A 319 -11.25 -16.77 -4.59
C GLY A 319 -11.13 -17.97 -5.53
N LEU A 320 -11.56 -19.17 -5.09
CA LEU A 320 -11.59 -20.37 -5.93
C LEU A 320 -12.60 -20.25 -7.07
N LEU A 321 -13.78 -19.70 -6.83
CA LEU A 321 -14.76 -19.41 -7.89
C LEU A 321 -14.21 -18.43 -8.92
N PHE A 322 -13.55 -17.35 -8.47
CA PHE A 322 -12.89 -16.39 -9.34
C PHE A 322 -11.84 -17.07 -10.25
N LEU A 323 -10.95 -17.86 -9.68
CA LEU A 323 -9.92 -18.57 -10.44
C LEU A 323 -10.54 -19.60 -11.40
N SER A 324 -11.60 -20.33 -10.99
CA SER A 324 -12.29 -21.31 -11.82
C SER A 324 -12.93 -20.67 -13.04
N ILE A 325 -13.59 -19.52 -12.90
CA ILE A 325 -14.17 -18.78 -14.01
C ILE A 325 -13.08 -18.26 -14.96
N LEU A 326 -11.96 -17.74 -14.42
CA LEU A 326 -10.84 -17.31 -15.25
C LEU A 326 -10.16 -18.47 -16.02
N LEU A 327 -10.12 -19.66 -15.44
CA LEU A 327 -9.68 -20.87 -16.11
C LEU A 327 -10.61 -21.22 -17.29
N MET A 328 -11.94 -21.17 -17.08
CA MET A 328 -12.92 -21.43 -18.15
C MET A 328 -12.82 -20.40 -19.28
N LEU A 329 -12.54 -19.14 -18.96
CA LEU A 329 -12.36 -18.06 -19.93
C LEU A 329 -10.97 -18.06 -20.61
N GLY A 330 -10.06 -18.98 -20.24
CA GLY A 330 -8.70 -19.05 -20.75
C GLY A 330 -7.80 -17.86 -20.33
N SER A 331 -8.27 -17.04 -19.39
CA SER A 331 -7.50 -15.90 -18.86
C SER A 331 -6.50 -16.31 -17.78
N PHE A 332 -6.65 -17.48 -17.17
CA PHE A 332 -5.69 -18.14 -16.29
C PHE A 332 -5.19 -19.41 -16.97
N THR A 333 -3.88 -19.55 -17.14
CA THR A 333 -3.28 -20.62 -17.92
C THR A 333 -2.47 -21.57 -17.04
N LYS A 334 -2.12 -22.76 -17.57
CA LYS A 334 -1.20 -23.69 -16.89
C LYS A 334 0.17 -23.06 -16.59
N LYS A 335 0.61 -22.09 -17.40
CA LYS A 335 1.85 -21.34 -17.14
C LYS A 335 1.75 -20.49 -15.88
N ASP A 336 0.60 -19.87 -15.64
CA ASP A 336 0.36 -19.07 -14.44
C ASP A 336 0.35 -19.95 -13.18
N PHE A 337 -0.32 -21.11 -13.27
CA PHE A 337 -0.33 -22.08 -12.19
C PHE A 337 1.07 -22.56 -11.84
N ASN A 338 1.88 -22.92 -12.83
CA ASN A 338 3.26 -23.34 -12.63
C ASN A 338 4.10 -22.22 -12.01
N PHE A 339 3.95 -20.98 -12.48
CA PHE A 339 4.64 -19.81 -11.90
C PHE A 339 4.33 -19.64 -10.42
N PHE A 340 3.05 -19.69 -10.02
CA PHE A 340 2.68 -19.60 -8.60
C PHE A 340 3.18 -20.80 -7.80
N TRP A 341 3.10 -22.01 -8.36
CA TRP A 341 3.57 -23.21 -7.70
C TRP A 341 5.09 -23.18 -7.45
N GLU A 342 5.88 -22.78 -8.43
CA GLU A 342 7.34 -22.63 -8.30
C GLU A 342 7.71 -21.52 -7.31
N THR A 343 7.01 -20.39 -7.36
CA THR A 343 7.26 -19.25 -6.47
C THR A 343 6.89 -19.56 -5.01
N LEU A 344 5.83 -20.32 -4.77
CA LEU A 344 5.39 -20.71 -3.43
C LEU A 344 6.07 -21.97 -2.89
N ASN A 345 6.82 -22.69 -3.71
CA ASN A 345 7.50 -23.91 -3.30
C ASN A 345 8.70 -23.60 -2.39
N PRO A 346 8.69 -24.04 -1.10
CA PRO A 346 9.79 -23.77 -0.18
C PRO A 346 11.15 -24.32 -0.62
N LYS A 347 11.15 -25.38 -1.45
CA LYS A 347 12.40 -25.97 -1.99
C LYS A 347 13.03 -25.06 -3.02
N SER A 348 12.23 -24.51 -3.94
CA SER A 348 12.69 -23.55 -4.96
C SER A 348 13.20 -22.26 -4.31
N MET A 349 12.51 -21.77 -3.28
CA MET A 349 12.95 -20.60 -2.50
C MET A 349 14.30 -20.84 -1.80
N LYS A 350 14.50 -22.01 -1.17
CA LYS A 350 15.79 -22.34 -0.54
C LYS A 350 16.94 -22.45 -1.55
N GLN A 351 16.67 -22.99 -2.71
CA GLN A 351 17.66 -23.10 -3.78
C GLN A 351 18.04 -21.72 -4.33
N TYR A 352 17.06 -20.86 -4.57
CA TYR A 352 17.30 -19.48 -5.02
C TYR A 352 18.13 -18.67 -4.01
N VAL A 353 17.76 -18.70 -2.73
CA VAL A 353 18.51 -18.03 -1.65
C VAL A 353 19.93 -18.61 -1.54
N GLY A 354 20.10 -19.93 -1.70
CA GLY A 354 21.41 -20.59 -1.66
C GLY A 354 22.33 -20.21 -2.83
N GLU A 355 21.77 -19.98 -4.02
CA GLU A 355 22.51 -19.52 -5.21
C GLU A 355 22.90 -18.03 -5.10
N GLU A 356 22.01 -17.19 -4.56
CA GLU A 356 22.27 -15.76 -4.34
C GLU A 356 23.37 -15.53 -3.29
N LEU A 357 23.32 -16.27 -2.18
CA LEU A 357 24.38 -16.22 -1.15
C LEU A 357 25.74 -16.75 -1.62
N LYS A 358 25.79 -17.57 -2.69
CA LYS A 358 27.03 -18.00 -3.34
C LYS A 358 27.57 -17.00 -4.34
N ARG A 359 26.73 -16.13 -4.88
CA ARG A 359 27.08 -15.11 -5.88
C ARG A 359 27.71 -13.86 -5.24
N ASP A 360 27.40 -13.63 -3.96
CA ASP A 360 27.95 -12.52 -3.15
C ASP A 360 29.24 -12.88 -2.41
N ARG A 361 29.78 -14.10 -2.64
CA ARG A 361 31.11 -14.54 -2.18
C ARG A 361 32.07 -14.66 -3.35
#